data_5b3d945d8572a44524f64456ee18b9c4
#
_entry.id   5b3d945d8572a44524f64456ee18b9c4
#
_cell.length_a   1.000
_cell.length_b   1.000
_cell.length_c   1.000
_cell.angle_alpha   90.00
_cell.angle_beta   90.00
_cell.angle_gamma   90.00
#
_symmetry.space_group_name_H-M   'P 1'
#
loop_
_entity.id
_entity.type
_entity.pdbx_description
1 polymer ?
#
loop_
_entity_poly.entity_id
_entity_poly.type
_entity_poly.pdbx_seq_one_letter_code
_entity_poly.pdbx_strand_id
1 'polypeptide(L)'
;AAVMGPIARMLADNTDRKGIRLLYLTPLRALSRDLALAIRDPIDVMSWPLRVGIRNGDSKSSERTKQLRSPPEILVTTPESLTLLLSSPKAEELFNNLDTVILDEWHELMGSKRGSQTELCLSWLRQQRPGLQTWAISATIGNLNQAARHALGTKGKPMMVGGAPART
;
A
#
# COMPACT_ATOMS: atom_id res chain seq x y z
N ALA A 1 3.32 13.11 1.14
CA ALA A 1 2.39 13.52 2.21
C ALA A 1 1.56 12.35 2.77
N ALA A 2 0.91 11.52 1.93
CA ALA A 2 -0.03 10.46 2.37
C ALA A 2 0.57 9.39 3.30
N VAL A 3 1.87 9.12 3.23
CA VAL A 3 2.54 8.12 4.08
C VAL A 3 2.80 8.59 5.50
N MET A 4 2.81 9.90 5.75
CA MET A 4 3.23 10.46 7.06
C MET A 4 2.27 10.10 8.19
N GLY A 5 0.96 10.11 7.94
CA GLY A 5 -0.03 9.68 8.93
C GLY A 5 0.16 8.23 9.38
N PRO A 6 0.17 7.26 8.45
CA PRO A 6 0.49 5.87 8.76
C PRO A 6 1.84 5.69 9.46
N ILE A 7 2.91 6.37 9.03
CA ILE A 7 4.24 6.30 9.67
C ILE A 7 4.17 6.82 11.10
N ALA A 8 3.56 7.97 11.34
CA ALA A 8 3.40 8.52 12.69
C ALA A 8 2.67 7.56 13.63
N ARG A 9 1.63 6.87 13.13
CA ARG A 9 0.93 5.83 13.89
C ARG A 9 1.82 4.63 14.20
N MET A 10 2.64 4.18 13.23
CA MET A 10 3.57 3.09 13.45
C MET A 10 4.63 3.42 14.51
N LEU A 11 5.12 4.68 14.51
CA LEU A 11 6.10 5.17 15.49
C LEU A 11 5.51 5.35 16.89
N ALA A 12 4.24 5.75 16.98
CA ALA A 12 3.53 5.89 18.24
C ALA A 12 3.14 4.53 18.88
N ASP A 13 3.18 3.47 18.10
CA ASP A 13 2.84 2.13 18.53
C ASP A 13 4.08 1.45 19.14
N ASN A 14 4.11 1.35 20.46
CA ASN A 14 5.21 0.75 21.22
C ASN A 14 5.24 -0.80 21.15
N THR A 15 4.40 -1.42 20.32
CA THR A 15 4.38 -2.87 20.17
C THR A 15 5.41 -3.34 19.13
N ASP A 16 6.18 -4.39 19.45
CA ASP A 16 7.12 -5.02 18.49
C ASP A 16 6.35 -5.87 17.46
N ARG A 17 5.55 -5.19 16.62
CA ARG A 17 4.80 -5.84 15.54
C ARG A 17 5.68 -6.02 14.31
N LYS A 18 6.03 -7.27 14.02
CA LYS A 18 6.80 -7.66 12.84
C LYS A 18 5.89 -7.82 11.63
N GLY A 19 6.47 -7.70 10.44
CA GLY A 19 5.76 -7.86 9.18
C GLY A 19 5.40 -6.53 8.52
N ILE A 20 4.65 -6.63 7.43
CA ILE A 20 4.24 -5.48 6.64
C ILE A 20 3.09 -4.75 7.36
N ARG A 21 3.31 -3.50 7.72
CA ARG A 21 2.33 -2.64 8.39
C ARG A 21 1.71 -1.60 7.46
N LEU A 22 2.48 -1.13 6.48
CA LEU A 22 2.04 -0.22 5.44
C LEU A 22 2.33 -0.82 4.07
N LEU A 23 1.29 -1.02 3.28
CA LEU A 23 1.39 -1.43 1.89
C LEU A 23 1.11 -0.23 0.98
N TYR A 24 2.07 0.13 0.13
CA TYR A 24 1.91 1.18 -0.87
C TYR A 24 1.83 0.54 -2.27
N LEU A 25 0.67 0.65 -2.91
CA LEU A 25 0.38 0.06 -4.20
C LEU A 25 0.44 1.14 -5.28
N THR A 26 1.35 0.98 -6.24
CA THR A 26 1.46 1.85 -7.41
C THR A 26 1.31 1.06 -8.70
N PRO A 27 0.53 1.55 -9.70
CA PRO A 27 0.41 0.88 -10.99
C PRO A 27 1.69 0.95 -11.83
N LEU A 28 2.58 1.92 -11.54
CA LEU A 28 3.74 2.20 -12.35
C LEU A 28 5.04 1.67 -11.71
N ARG A 29 5.65 0.64 -12.32
CA ARG A 29 6.92 0.05 -11.86
C ARG A 29 8.04 1.08 -11.79
N ALA A 30 8.13 1.97 -12.79
CA ALA A 30 9.17 2.99 -12.86
C ALA A 30 9.15 3.92 -11.64
N LEU A 31 7.96 4.28 -11.15
CA LEU A 31 7.81 5.17 -10.01
C LEU A 31 8.03 4.47 -8.66
N SER A 32 7.98 3.14 -8.61
CA SER A 32 8.10 2.41 -7.34
C SER A 32 9.44 2.63 -6.64
N ARG A 33 10.52 2.83 -7.41
CA ARG A 33 11.87 3.12 -6.86
C ARG A 33 11.94 4.53 -6.28
N ASP A 34 11.52 5.54 -7.04
CA ASP A 34 11.57 6.94 -6.62
C ASP A 34 10.67 7.17 -5.41
N LEU A 35 9.50 6.55 -5.43
CA LEU A 35 8.56 6.57 -4.31
C LEU A 35 9.17 5.93 -3.05
N ALA A 36 9.79 4.76 -3.17
CA ALA A 36 10.42 4.11 -2.03
C ALA A 36 11.60 4.92 -1.48
N LEU A 37 12.37 5.60 -2.34
CA LEU A 37 13.41 6.53 -1.90
C LEU A 37 12.78 7.72 -1.16
N ALA A 38 11.76 8.36 -1.73
CA ALA A 38 11.07 9.48 -1.09
C ALA A 38 10.43 9.13 0.27
N ILE A 39 10.05 7.85 0.48
CA ILE A 39 9.59 7.36 1.77
C ILE A 39 10.76 7.07 2.72
N ARG A 40 11.85 6.54 2.19
CA ARG A 40 13.02 6.14 2.97
C ARG A 40 13.82 7.34 3.49
N ASP A 41 14.02 8.36 2.67
CA ASP A 41 14.83 9.53 3.02
C ASP A 41 14.47 10.16 4.38
N PRO A 42 13.20 10.50 4.68
CA PRO A 42 12.84 11.03 5.99
C PRO A 42 13.03 10.00 7.12
N ILE A 43 12.84 8.70 6.85
CA ILE A 43 13.04 7.64 7.84
C ILE A 43 14.53 7.57 8.23
N ASP A 44 15.43 7.61 7.24
CA ASP A 44 16.87 7.55 7.45
C ASP A 44 17.37 8.82 8.16
N VAL A 45 16.92 10.00 7.72
CA VAL A 45 17.31 11.30 8.33
C VAL A 45 16.90 11.36 9.81
N MET A 46 15.70 10.86 10.12
CA MET A 46 15.16 10.87 11.50
C MET A 46 15.59 9.64 12.31
N SER A 47 16.35 8.73 11.72
CA SER A 47 16.75 7.45 12.33
C SER A 47 15.59 6.65 12.90
N TRP A 48 14.44 6.65 12.21
CA TRP A 48 13.28 5.86 12.63
C TRP A 48 13.50 4.36 12.42
N PRO A 49 13.07 3.49 13.33
CA PRO A 49 13.27 2.04 13.26
C PRO A 49 12.30 1.37 12.27
N LEU A 50 12.22 1.87 11.05
CA LEU A 50 11.34 1.38 9.99
C LEU A 50 12.15 1.08 8.73
N ARG A 51 11.83 -0.02 8.07
CA ARG A 51 12.47 -0.44 6.82
C ARG A 51 11.49 -0.30 5.66
N VAL A 52 11.98 0.21 4.53
CA VAL A 52 11.22 0.32 3.29
C VAL A 52 11.73 -0.70 2.29
N GLY A 53 10.86 -1.57 1.80
CA GLY A 53 11.15 -2.53 0.76
C GLY A 53 10.39 -2.23 -0.52
N ILE A 54 10.94 -2.66 -1.65
CA ILE A 54 10.30 -2.62 -2.97
C ILE A 54 10.11 -4.05 -3.45
N ARG A 55 8.92 -4.34 -3.97
CA ARG A 55 8.64 -5.60 -4.64
C ARG A 55 7.82 -5.35 -5.91
N ASN A 56 8.46 -5.51 -7.04
CA ASN A 56 7.87 -5.39 -8.36
C ASN A 56 8.44 -6.46 -9.31
N GLY A 57 8.10 -6.40 -10.60
CA GLY A 57 8.60 -7.35 -11.60
C GLY A 57 10.13 -7.41 -11.69
N ASP A 58 10.82 -6.30 -11.39
CA ASP A 58 12.27 -6.16 -11.53
C ASP A 58 13.05 -6.54 -10.25
N SER A 59 12.36 -6.83 -9.15
CA SER A 59 13.00 -7.25 -7.90
C SER A 59 13.71 -8.59 -8.04
N LYS A 60 14.97 -8.65 -7.60
CA LYS A 60 15.80 -9.87 -7.67
C LYS A 60 15.22 -10.99 -6.80
N SER A 61 15.42 -12.25 -7.22
CA SER A 61 14.95 -13.42 -6.47
C SER A 61 15.50 -13.47 -5.04
N SER A 62 16.77 -13.11 -4.84
CA SER A 62 17.40 -13.02 -3.52
C SER A 62 16.70 -12.01 -2.61
N GLU A 63 16.34 -10.85 -3.14
CA GLU A 63 15.62 -9.81 -2.41
C GLU A 63 14.20 -10.27 -2.05
N ARG A 64 13.50 -10.90 -2.99
CA ARG A 64 12.17 -11.48 -2.75
C ARG A 64 12.21 -12.51 -1.62
N THR A 65 13.24 -13.39 -1.62
CA THR A 65 13.43 -14.39 -0.57
C THR A 65 13.74 -13.75 0.79
N LYS A 66 14.59 -12.71 0.80
CA LYS A 66 14.91 -11.95 2.02
C LYS A 66 13.64 -11.32 2.62
N GLN A 67 12.79 -10.72 1.79
CA GLN A 67 11.53 -10.10 2.23
C GLN A 67 10.54 -11.11 2.81
N LEU A 68 10.56 -12.36 2.37
CA LEU A 68 9.72 -13.42 2.95
C LEU A 68 10.23 -13.91 4.31
N ARG A 69 11.53 -13.75 4.61
CA ARG A 69 12.14 -14.15 5.90
C ARG A 69 12.16 -12.99 6.90
N SER A 70 12.38 -11.80 6.41
CA SER A 70 12.45 -10.56 7.19
C SER A 70 11.69 -9.46 6.43
N PRO A 71 10.37 -9.45 6.49
CA PRO A 71 9.55 -8.48 5.77
C PRO A 71 9.81 -7.06 6.30
N PRO A 72 9.83 -6.05 5.41
CA PRO A 72 9.93 -4.66 5.81
C PRO A 72 8.60 -4.20 6.42
N GLU A 73 8.63 -3.18 7.25
CA GLU A 73 7.44 -2.56 7.84
C GLU A 73 6.63 -1.80 6.78
N ILE A 74 7.30 -1.26 5.77
CA ILE A 74 6.70 -0.55 4.64
C ILE A 74 7.08 -1.26 3.34
N LEU A 75 6.08 -1.70 2.57
CA LEU A 75 6.29 -2.34 1.28
C LEU A 75 5.67 -1.52 0.16
N VAL A 76 6.50 -1.09 -0.79
CA VAL A 76 6.07 -0.52 -2.07
C VAL A 76 6.00 -1.62 -3.11
N THR A 77 4.85 -1.79 -3.76
CA THR A 77 4.62 -2.91 -4.68
C THR A 77 3.67 -2.55 -5.82
N THR A 78 3.52 -3.45 -6.79
CA THR A 78 2.55 -3.37 -7.88
C THR A 78 1.43 -4.40 -7.70
N PRO A 79 0.26 -4.23 -8.35
CA PRO A 79 -0.85 -5.18 -8.28
C PRO A 79 -0.45 -6.63 -8.59
N GLU A 80 0.36 -6.83 -9.62
CA GLU A 80 0.81 -8.16 -10.03
C GLU A 80 1.69 -8.82 -8.95
N SER A 81 2.60 -8.04 -8.38
CA SER A 81 3.51 -8.52 -7.33
C SER A 81 2.77 -8.79 -6.02
N LEU A 82 1.75 -8.00 -5.71
CA LEU A 82 0.87 -8.25 -4.57
C LEU A 82 0.12 -9.56 -4.74
N THR A 83 -0.46 -9.82 -5.92
CA THR A 83 -1.15 -11.09 -6.20
C THR A 83 -0.24 -12.29 -5.96
N LEU A 84 1.01 -12.22 -6.45
CA LEU A 84 2.00 -13.28 -6.22
C LEU A 84 2.34 -13.44 -4.73
N LEU A 85 2.40 -12.35 -3.97
CA LEU A 85 2.61 -12.41 -2.51
C LEU A 85 1.44 -13.09 -1.80
N LEU A 86 0.21 -12.73 -2.16
CA LEU A 86 -1.00 -13.29 -1.56
C LEU A 86 -1.22 -14.77 -1.92
N SER A 87 -0.65 -15.24 -3.03
CA SER A 87 -0.63 -16.65 -3.42
C SER A 87 0.46 -17.46 -2.67
N SER A 88 1.31 -16.80 -1.88
CA SER A 88 2.35 -17.48 -1.09
C SER A 88 1.75 -18.13 0.17
N PRO A 89 2.25 -19.31 0.59
CA PRO A 89 1.87 -19.90 1.87
C PRO A 89 2.14 -19.01 3.09
N LYS A 90 3.00 -18.01 2.94
CA LYS A 90 3.34 -17.02 4.00
C LYS A 90 2.47 -15.77 3.97
N ALA A 91 1.46 -15.69 3.13
CA ALA A 91 0.65 -14.47 2.96
C ALA A 91 0.04 -14.00 4.28
N GLU A 92 -0.58 -14.89 5.04
CA GLU A 92 -1.19 -14.56 6.34
C GLU A 92 -0.15 -14.00 7.31
N GLU A 93 1.00 -14.65 7.45
CA GLU A 93 2.10 -14.20 8.32
C GLU A 93 2.61 -12.81 7.92
N LEU A 94 2.82 -12.58 6.61
CA LEU A 94 3.35 -11.33 6.08
C LEU A 94 2.44 -10.13 6.35
N PHE A 95 1.13 -10.32 6.24
CA PHE A 95 0.13 -9.27 6.33
C PHE A 95 -0.66 -9.28 7.65
N ASN A 96 -0.31 -10.14 8.60
CA ASN A 96 -0.97 -10.23 9.91
C ASN A 96 -1.03 -8.89 10.68
N ASN A 97 -0.04 -8.04 10.50
CA ASN A 97 0.05 -6.74 11.16
C ASN A 97 -0.21 -5.55 10.22
N LEU A 98 -0.80 -5.80 9.05
CA LEU A 98 -1.11 -4.74 8.10
C LEU A 98 -2.16 -3.78 8.66
N ASP A 99 -1.79 -2.50 8.79
CA ASP A 99 -2.65 -1.45 9.32
C ASP A 99 -3.23 -0.57 8.21
N THR A 100 -2.46 -0.33 7.16
CA THR A 100 -2.85 0.64 6.10
C THR A 100 -2.43 0.14 4.71
N VAL A 101 -3.33 0.33 3.75
CA VAL A 101 -3.03 0.22 2.31
C VAL A 101 -3.24 1.58 1.67
N ILE A 102 -2.24 2.03 0.91
CA ILE A 102 -2.33 3.22 0.06
C ILE A 102 -2.37 2.77 -1.40
N LEU A 103 -3.40 3.18 -2.11
CA LEU A 103 -3.59 2.96 -3.55
C LEU A 103 -3.23 4.25 -4.27
N ASP A 104 -2.11 4.26 -4.96
CA ASP A 104 -1.67 5.40 -5.73
C ASP A 104 -2.23 5.34 -7.15
N GLU A 105 -2.48 6.51 -7.74
CA GLU A 105 -3.04 6.67 -9.08
C GLU A 105 -4.25 5.73 -9.33
N TRP A 106 -5.17 5.69 -8.35
CA TRP A 106 -6.28 4.74 -8.36
C TRP A 106 -7.10 4.80 -9.65
N HIS A 107 -7.18 5.97 -10.29
CA HIS A 107 -7.88 6.15 -11.56
C HIS A 107 -7.29 5.29 -12.71
N GLU A 108 -5.97 5.03 -12.69
CA GLU A 108 -5.29 4.19 -13.67
C GLU A 108 -5.67 2.70 -13.55
N LEU A 109 -6.10 2.30 -12.37
CA LEU A 109 -6.51 0.91 -12.10
C LEU A 109 -8.00 0.68 -12.37
N MET A 110 -8.83 1.70 -12.19
CA MET A 110 -10.28 1.59 -12.33
C MET A 110 -10.70 1.12 -13.73
N GLY A 111 -11.64 0.18 -13.78
CA GLY A 111 -12.17 -0.36 -15.05
C GLY A 111 -11.19 -1.23 -15.84
N SER A 112 -10.01 -1.51 -15.30
CA SER A 112 -8.99 -2.36 -15.94
C SER A 112 -8.95 -3.76 -15.30
N LYS A 113 -8.35 -4.72 -16.03
CA LYS A 113 -8.07 -6.06 -15.48
C LYS A 113 -7.20 -5.99 -14.20
N ARG A 114 -6.25 -5.05 -14.18
CA ARG A 114 -5.37 -4.81 -13.00
C ARG A 114 -6.16 -4.27 -11.81
N GLY A 115 -7.15 -3.42 -12.06
CA GLY A 115 -8.06 -2.91 -11.05
C GLY A 115 -8.87 -4.02 -10.41
N SER A 116 -9.52 -4.87 -11.21
CA SER A 116 -10.28 -6.02 -10.70
C SER A 116 -9.40 -6.96 -9.87
N GLN A 117 -8.17 -7.20 -10.32
CA GLN A 117 -7.19 -7.99 -9.57
C GLN A 117 -6.81 -7.32 -8.24
N THR A 118 -6.63 -5.99 -8.25
CA THR A 118 -6.36 -5.23 -7.03
C THR A 118 -7.53 -5.31 -6.04
N GLU A 119 -8.76 -5.17 -6.52
CA GLU A 119 -9.96 -5.27 -5.68
C GLU A 119 -10.07 -6.64 -4.99
N LEU A 120 -9.76 -7.73 -5.69
CA LEU A 120 -9.70 -9.07 -5.11
C LEU A 120 -8.63 -9.17 -4.02
N CYS A 121 -7.43 -8.65 -4.27
CA CYS A 121 -6.36 -8.58 -3.28
C CYS A 121 -6.80 -7.79 -2.03
N LEU A 122 -7.42 -6.63 -2.22
CA LEU A 122 -7.93 -5.80 -1.14
C LEU A 122 -9.05 -6.49 -0.35
N SER A 123 -9.93 -7.22 -1.03
CA SER A 123 -10.98 -8.00 -0.38
C SER A 123 -10.40 -9.06 0.54
N TRP A 124 -9.40 -9.80 0.07
CA TRP A 124 -8.69 -10.78 0.89
C TRP A 124 -8.01 -10.13 2.10
N LEU A 125 -7.26 -9.04 1.89
CA LEU A 125 -6.58 -8.32 2.97
C LEU A 125 -7.56 -7.82 4.04
N ARG A 126 -8.71 -7.29 3.65
CA ARG A 126 -9.77 -6.85 4.58
C ARG A 126 -10.39 -7.99 5.37
N GLN A 127 -10.52 -9.17 4.75
CA GLN A 127 -11.01 -10.35 5.43
C GLN A 127 -10.05 -10.79 6.53
N GLN A 128 -8.74 -10.75 6.26
CA GLN A 128 -7.70 -11.05 7.25
C GLN A 128 -7.57 -9.95 8.31
N ARG A 129 -7.82 -8.70 7.93
CA ARG A 129 -7.64 -7.50 8.76
C ARG A 129 -8.88 -6.61 8.74
N PRO A 130 -9.91 -6.90 9.57
CA PRO A 130 -11.17 -6.13 9.58
C PRO A 130 -10.99 -4.63 9.88
N GLY A 131 -9.91 -4.24 10.59
CA GLY A 131 -9.55 -2.84 10.89
C GLY A 131 -8.67 -2.17 9.84
N LEU A 132 -8.41 -2.81 8.69
CA LEU A 132 -7.54 -2.30 7.65
C LEU A 132 -8.04 -0.96 7.09
N GLN A 133 -7.19 0.06 7.17
CA GLN A 133 -7.45 1.34 6.52
C GLN A 133 -7.00 1.32 5.07
N THR A 134 -7.85 1.79 4.17
CA THR A 134 -7.52 1.93 2.75
C THR A 134 -7.60 3.40 2.35
N TRP A 135 -6.54 3.92 1.77
CA TRP A 135 -6.43 5.27 1.24
C TRP A 135 -6.26 5.19 -0.26
N ALA A 136 -7.13 5.83 -1.02
CA ALA A 136 -7.00 5.93 -2.47
C ALA A 136 -6.63 7.35 -2.85
N ILE A 137 -5.54 7.49 -3.59
CA ILE A 137 -5.02 8.76 -4.07
C ILE A 137 -5.20 8.80 -5.58
N SER A 138 -5.69 9.92 -6.08
CA SER A 138 -5.89 10.10 -7.51
C SER A 138 -5.88 11.58 -7.87
N ALA A 139 -5.27 11.92 -9.00
CA ALA A 139 -5.24 13.29 -9.51
C ALA A 139 -6.60 13.72 -10.06
N THR A 140 -7.29 12.82 -10.79
CA THR A 140 -8.57 13.09 -11.45
C THR A 140 -9.49 11.90 -11.34
N ILE A 141 -10.68 12.07 -10.78
CA ILE A 141 -11.70 11.02 -10.73
C ILE A 141 -13.03 11.61 -11.19
N GLY A 142 -13.58 11.10 -12.29
CA GLY A 142 -14.87 11.54 -12.83
C GLY A 142 -16.05 11.15 -11.93
N ASN A 143 -15.96 10.00 -11.24
CA ASN A 143 -16.99 9.54 -10.32
C ASN A 143 -16.37 9.09 -8.98
N LEU A 144 -16.27 10.02 -8.04
CA LEU A 144 -15.67 9.81 -6.72
C LEU A 144 -16.37 8.71 -5.92
N ASN A 145 -17.71 8.64 -5.98
CA ASN A 145 -18.47 7.64 -5.23
C ASN A 145 -18.20 6.22 -5.74
N GLN A 146 -18.12 6.04 -7.05
CA GLN A 146 -17.77 4.76 -7.65
C GLN A 146 -16.34 4.37 -7.30
N ALA A 147 -15.40 5.28 -7.45
CA ALA A 147 -13.99 5.07 -7.11
C ALA A 147 -13.80 4.67 -5.65
N ALA A 148 -14.51 5.32 -4.73
CA ALA A 148 -14.48 5.01 -3.32
C ALA A 148 -15.03 3.61 -3.02
N ARG A 149 -16.13 3.20 -3.66
CA ARG A 149 -16.70 1.85 -3.51
C ARG A 149 -15.73 0.76 -3.96
N HIS A 150 -15.08 0.94 -5.10
CA HIS A 150 -14.07 0.01 -5.61
C HIS A 150 -12.85 -0.08 -4.67
N ALA A 151 -12.38 1.08 -4.16
CA ALA A 151 -11.26 1.11 -3.24
C ALA A 151 -11.56 0.54 -1.85
N LEU A 152 -12.74 0.81 -1.30
CA LEU A 152 -13.12 0.49 0.09
C LEU A 152 -13.99 -0.76 0.23
N GLY A 153 -14.54 -1.26 -0.88
CA GLY A 153 -15.55 -2.32 -0.87
C GLY A 153 -16.92 -1.81 -0.41
N THR A 154 -17.91 -2.71 -0.42
CA THR A 154 -19.32 -2.36 -0.20
C THR A 154 -19.66 -1.94 1.23
N LYS A 155 -18.85 -2.31 2.22
CA LYS A 155 -19.08 -2.02 3.65
C LYS A 155 -18.33 -0.77 4.14
N GLY A 156 -17.44 -0.21 3.32
CA GLY A 156 -16.63 0.95 3.71
C GLY A 156 -17.45 2.25 3.70
N LYS A 157 -17.22 3.11 4.69
CA LYS A 157 -17.73 4.49 4.71
C LYS A 157 -16.60 5.41 4.25
N PRO A 158 -16.63 5.94 3.00
CA PRO A 158 -15.56 6.78 2.50
C PRO A 158 -15.59 8.16 3.17
N MET A 159 -14.41 8.66 3.54
CA MET A 159 -14.18 10.07 3.82
C MET A 159 -13.41 10.64 2.61
N MET A 160 -13.99 11.64 1.97
CA MET A 160 -13.37 12.29 0.81
C MET A 160 -12.64 13.55 1.27
N VAL A 161 -11.36 13.65 0.88
CA VAL A 161 -10.54 14.83 1.13
C VAL A 161 -10.14 15.40 -0.22
N GLY A 162 -10.68 16.57 -0.58
CA GLY A 162 -10.31 17.29 -1.79
C GLY A 162 -9.00 18.03 -1.58
N GLY A 163 -8.11 18.02 -2.57
CA GLY A 163 -6.98 18.93 -2.64
C GLY A 163 -7.46 20.38 -2.83
N ALA A 164 -6.65 21.36 -2.40
CA ALA A 164 -6.93 22.76 -2.72
C ALA A 164 -7.02 22.94 -4.23
N PRO A 165 -7.97 23.76 -4.73
CA PRO A 165 -8.04 24.05 -6.17
C PRO A 165 -6.71 24.62 -6.64
N ALA A 166 -6.23 24.16 -7.81
CA ALA A 166 -5.04 24.72 -8.41
C ALA A 166 -5.17 26.25 -8.48
N ARG A 167 -4.21 26.97 -7.93
CA ARG A 167 -4.14 28.42 -8.10
C ARG A 167 -3.91 28.67 -9.58
N THR A 168 -4.90 29.23 -10.25
CA THR A 168 -4.80 29.80 -11.61
C THR A 168 -3.89 31.00 -11.58
#